data_07802be1e7acc44073cce8a572258e70
#
_entry.id   07802be1e7acc44073cce8a572258e70
#
_cell.length_a   1.000
_cell.length_b   1.000
_cell.length_c   1.000
_cell.angle_alpha   90.00
_cell.angle_beta   90.00
_cell.angle_gamma   90.00
#
_symmetry.space_group_name_H-M   'P 1'
#
loop_
_entity.id
_entity.type
_entity.pdbx_description
1 polymer ?
#
loop_
_entity_poly.entity_id
_entity_poly.type
_entity_poly.pdbx_seq_one_letter_code
_entity_poly.pdbx_strand_id
1 'polypeptide(L)'
;IGESVVNLVCSGEGASLENARSFEKMPGGAPANVAAAVSRLGGTAQMIARVGRDSFGDFLVEDLKESGVNTELIRRTDKANTPVAFIAYDESGKRDFVIYHEYGAERFITPDMIREEVFKGCAVLYFGSLGLCGEAPRKAHKKAIGYARKNGALIAFDPNLRPIRGISSAELRTNISHFLPLTDIIKLSENELSKISGTQSREKSFRLLLAFGCQCIIMTKNSGGAELILNDGRRISLRGEGEFPLAAGSGDRFFGAFLFGLAKKGVTRNELDKLSDEEYSRLLH
;
A
#
# COMPACT_ATOMS: atom_id res chain seq x y z
N ILE A 1 -6.69 0.83 5.16
CA ILE A 1 -6.31 0.43 6.54
C ILE A 1 -4.82 0.08 6.59
N GLY A 2 -4.11 0.51 7.66
CA GLY A 2 -2.71 0.13 7.89
C GLY A 2 -1.89 1.23 8.54
N GLU A 3 -0.61 1.25 8.20
CA GLU A 3 0.38 2.16 8.79
C GLU A 3 0.30 3.57 8.24
N SER A 4 0.65 4.53 9.10
CA SER A 4 1.08 5.88 8.76
C SER A 4 2.44 6.09 9.43
N VAL A 5 3.44 6.53 8.69
CA VAL A 5 4.86 6.52 9.08
C VAL A 5 5.47 7.88 8.81
N VAL A 6 6.30 8.38 9.72
CA VAL A 6 7.12 9.55 9.42
C VAL A 6 8.36 9.10 8.66
N ASN A 7 8.56 9.63 7.46
CA ASN A 7 9.79 9.47 6.71
C ASN A 7 10.76 10.61 7.06
N LEU A 8 11.95 10.26 7.48
CA LEU A 8 13.09 11.16 7.61
C LEU A 8 14.00 10.91 6.40
N VAL A 9 13.90 11.78 5.42
CA VAL A 9 14.63 11.67 4.15
C VAL A 9 15.90 12.49 4.24
N CYS A 10 17.05 11.88 3.94
CA CYS A 10 18.34 12.57 3.96
C CYS A 10 18.32 13.75 2.98
N SER A 11 18.74 14.93 3.46
CA SER A 11 18.79 16.17 2.65
C SER A 11 20.06 16.29 1.81
N GLY A 12 21.06 15.42 1.96
CA GLY A 12 22.31 15.41 1.21
C GLY A 12 22.25 14.45 0.02
N GLU A 13 22.68 14.90 -1.15
CA GLU A 13 22.84 14.02 -2.31
C GLU A 13 23.96 13.00 -2.09
N GLY A 14 23.72 11.74 -2.47
CA GLY A 14 24.72 10.67 -2.41
C GLY A 14 25.11 10.19 -1.01
N ALA A 15 24.39 10.61 0.06
CA ALA A 15 24.70 10.21 1.42
C ALA A 15 24.04 8.88 1.76
N SER A 16 24.82 7.93 2.33
CA SER A 16 24.27 6.76 3.03
C SER A 16 23.65 7.19 4.36
N LEU A 17 22.78 6.35 4.94
CA LEU A 17 22.23 6.61 6.28
C LEU A 17 23.32 6.76 7.35
N GLU A 18 24.46 6.07 7.19
CA GLU A 18 25.61 6.18 8.09
C GLU A 18 26.24 7.58 8.11
N ASN A 19 26.27 8.24 6.94
CA ASN A 19 26.93 9.54 6.77
C ASN A 19 25.94 10.72 6.77
N ALA A 20 24.65 10.45 6.83
CA ALA A 20 23.60 11.46 6.80
C ALA A 20 23.67 12.38 8.01
N ARG A 21 23.71 13.71 7.81
CA ARG A 21 23.79 14.71 8.88
C ARG A 21 22.48 15.46 9.12
N SER A 22 21.61 15.51 8.12
CA SER A 22 20.34 16.21 8.17
C SER A 22 19.26 15.44 7.45
N PHE A 23 18.02 15.57 7.92
CA PHE A 23 16.86 14.88 7.39
C PHE A 23 15.69 15.85 7.26
N GLU A 24 14.96 15.74 6.17
CA GLU A 24 13.67 16.38 5.99
C GLU A 24 12.56 15.44 6.45
N LYS A 25 11.64 15.97 7.24
CA LYS A 25 10.49 15.23 7.76
C LYS A 25 9.37 15.23 6.72
N MET A 26 8.95 14.05 6.27
CA MET A 26 7.88 13.87 5.28
C MET A 26 6.84 12.85 5.78
N PRO A 27 5.57 12.99 5.38
CA PRO A 27 4.57 11.95 5.63
C PRO A 27 4.88 10.71 4.79
N GLY A 28 4.44 9.54 5.28
CA GLY A 28 4.63 8.26 4.62
C GLY A 28 3.71 7.17 5.16
N GLY A 29 3.96 5.95 4.72
CA GLY A 29 3.08 4.80 4.92
C GLY A 29 2.21 4.58 3.68
N ALA A 30 2.31 3.40 3.06
CA ALA A 30 1.63 3.14 1.79
C ALA A 30 0.11 3.37 1.87
N PRO A 31 -0.62 2.91 2.92
CA PRO A 31 -2.04 3.19 3.05
C PRO A 31 -2.38 4.68 3.20
N ALA A 32 -1.56 5.44 3.93
CA ALA A 32 -1.73 6.88 4.08
C ALA A 32 -1.50 7.62 2.76
N ASN A 33 -0.43 7.25 2.02
CA ASN A 33 -0.11 7.82 0.72
C ASN A 33 -1.22 7.57 -0.32
N VAL A 34 -1.77 6.35 -0.36
CA VAL A 34 -2.89 6.00 -1.25
C VAL A 34 -4.14 6.80 -0.90
N ALA A 35 -4.49 6.90 0.40
CA ALA A 35 -5.64 7.69 0.84
C ALA A 35 -5.50 9.18 0.46
N ALA A 36 -4.33 9.77 0.70
CA ALA A 36 -4.03 11.15 0.32
C ALA A 36 -4.10 11.35 -1.21
N ALA A 37 -3.58 10.39 -2.00
CA ALA A 37 -3.65 10.45 -3.46
C ALA A 37 -5.09 10.45 -3.97
N VAL A 38 -5.94 9.57 -3.44
CA VAL A 38 -7.37 9.50 -3.78
C VAL A 38 -8.07 10.83 -3.46
N SER A 39 -7.84 11.38 -2.26
CA SER A 39 -8.47 12.64 -1.84
C SER A 39 -8.04 13.82 -2.71
N ARG A 40 -6.75 13.94 -3.02
CA ARG A 40 -6.22 15.00 -3.91
C ARG A 40 -6.78 14.93 -5.34
N LEU A 41 -7.21 13.76 -5.80
CA LEU A 41 -7.91 13.57 -7.08
C LEU A 41 -9.43 13.86 -7.01
N GLY A 42 -9.92 14.33 -5.86
CA GLY A 42 -11.33 14.66 -5.63
C GLY A 42 -12.18 13.46 -5.19
N GLY A 43 -11.56 12.34 -4.85
CA GLY A 43 -12.23 11.18 -4.26
C GLY A 43 -12.44 11.33 -2.75
N THR A 44 -13.31 10.50 -2.18
CA THR A 44 -13.49 10.40 -0.73
C THR A 44 -12.63 9.25 -0.19
N ALA A 45 -11.72 9.55 0.73
CA ALA A 45 -10.90 8.55 1.39
C ALA A 45 -11.02 8.65 2.92
N GLN A 46 -11.00 7.51 3.59
CA GLN A 46 -10.98 7.41 5.04
C GLN A 46 -9.83 6.50 5.48
N MET A 47 -9.09 6.94 6.50
CA MET A 47 -7.95 6.17 7.01
C MET A 47 -8.29 5.48 8.33
N ILE A 48 -8.14 4.15 8.36
CA ILE A 48 -8.16 3.35 9.59
C ILE A 48 -6.72 3.07 9.98
N ALA A 49 -6.25 3.71 11.04
CA ALA A 49 -4.86 3.60 11.49
C ALA A 49 -4.75 3.75 13.01
N ARG A 50 -3.56 3.49 13.52
CA ARG A 50 -3.16 3.88 14.87
C ARG A 50 -1.80 4.56 14.84
N VAL A 51 -1.71 5.71 15.52
CA VAL A 51 -0.48 6.49 15.69
C VAL A 51 -0.19 6.65 17.18
N GLY A 52 1.03 6.99 17.53
CA GLY A 52 1.41 7.35 18.89
C GLY A 52 0.70 8.63 19.36
N ARG A 53 0.64 8.81 20.68
CA ARG A 53 0.27 10.10 21.28
C ARG A 53 1.54 10.95 21.41
N ASP A 54 2.10 11.31 20.25
CA ASP A 54 3.35 12.05 20.12
C ASP A 54 3.25 13.06 18.96
N SER A 55 4.24 13.97 18.88
CA SER A 55 4.26 15.02 17.86
C SER A 55 4.34 14.48 16.42
N PHE A 56 4.85 13.27 16.21
CA PHE A 56 4.87 12.63 14.91
C PHE A 56 3.47 12.12 14.52
N GLY A 57 2.73 11.58 15.48
CA GLY A 57 1.33 11.22 15.27
C GLY A 57 0.45 12.44 14.97
N ASP A 58 0.70 13.58 15.64
CA ASP A 58 0.02 14.85 15.34
C ASP A 58 0.29 15.30 13.90
N PHE A 59 1.57 15.30 13.52
CA PHE A 59 2.00 15.65 12.17
C PHE A 59 1.32 14.80 11.09
N LEU A 60 1.29 13.48 11.24
CA LEU A 60 0.70 12.58 10.24
C LEU A 60 -0.82 12.74 10.12
N VAL A 61 -1.51 12.96 11.24
CA VAL A 61 -2.96 13.18 11.23
C VAL A 61 -3.29 14.52 10.56
N GLU A 62 -2.51 15.56 10.81
CA GLU A 62 -2.74 16.87 10.22
C GLU A 62 -2.45 16.85 8.70
N ASP A 63 -1.36 16.26 8.24
CA ASP A 63 -1.06 16.09 6.82
C ASP A 63 -2.19 15.35 6.06
N LEU A 64 -2.73 14.30 6.67
CA LEU A 64 -3.86 13.57 6.08
C LEU A 64 -5.13 14.43 6.00
N LYS A 65 -5.42 15.24 7.02
CA LYS A 65 -6.55 16.20 6.99
C LYS A 65 -6.37 17.27 5.92
N GLU A 66 -5.17 17.87 5.84
CA GLU A 66 -4.83 18.85 4.81
C GLU A 66 -4.95 18.26 3.40
N SER A 67 -4.68 16.95 3.25
CA SER A 67 -4.89 16.21 2.01
C SER A 67 -6.37 15.87 1.73
N GLY A 68 -7.31 16.20 2.64
CA GLY A 68 -8.74 15.92 2.50
C GLY A 68 -9.17 14.51 2.93
N VAL A 69 -8.30 13.75 3.60
CA VAL A 69 -8.63 12.40 4.08
C VAL A 69 -9.44 12.48 5.38
N ASN A 70 -10.51 11.70 5.50
CA ASN A 70 -11.22 11.55 6.76
C ASN A 70 -10.35 10.77 7.76
N THR A 71 -9.98 11.41 8.88
CA THR A 71 -9.09 10.90 9.92
C THR A 71 -9.80 10.44 11.19
N GLU A 72 -11.13 10.44 11.24
CA GLU A 72 -11.91 10.10 12.44
C GLU A 72 -11.65 8.67 12.98
N LEU A 73 -11.19 7.77 12.12
CA LEU A 73 -10.83 6.39 12.48
C LEU A 73 -9.35 6.19 12.78
N ILE A 74 -8.56 7.26 12.80
CA ILE A 74 -7.19 7.21 13.31
C ILE A 74 -7.23 7.28 14.84
N ARG A 75 -6.80 6.22 15.49
CA ARG A 75 -6.75 6.16 16.95
C ARG A 75 -5.34 6.43 17.46
N ARG A 76 -5.24 7.04 18.63
CA ARG A 76 -3.96 7.29 19.30
C ARG A 76 -3.71 6.26 20.39
N THR A 77 -2.42 6.01 20.66
CA THR A 77 -2.01 5.09 21.74
C THR A 77 -0.85 5.66 22.53
N ASP A 78 -0.86 5.41 23.84
CA ASP A 78 0.26 5.67 24.75
C ASP A 78 1.17 4.44 24.90
N LYS A 79 0.80 3.31 24.28
CA LYS A 79 1.52 2.03 24.40
C LYS A 79 2.68 1.89 23.41
N ALA A 80 2.74 2.77 22.40
CA ALA A 80 3.71 2.71 21.32
C ALA A 80 3.88 4.07 20.66
N ASN A 81 5.05 4.28 20.07
CA ASN A 81 5.36 5.49 19.34
C ASN A 81 4.84 5.42 17.88
N THR A 82 4.68 6.58 17.26
CA THR A 82 4.50 6.67 15.81
C THR A 82 5.74 6.12 15.11
N PRO A 83 5.60 5.19 14.14
CA PRO A 83 6.75 4.61 13.47
C PRO A 83 7.49 5.64 12.61
N VAL A 84 8.83 5.48 12.56
CA VAL A 84 9.72 6.36 11.80
C VAL A 84 10.56 5.53 10.85
N ALA A 85 10.68 5.99 9.61
CA ALA A 85 11.58 5.43 8.61
C ALA A 85 12.66 6.44 8.24
N PHE A 86 13.89 5.98 8.13
CA PHE A 86 15.02 6.76 7.63
C PHE A 86 15.28 6.35 6.18
N ILE A 87 15.48 7.31 5.31
CA ILE A 87 15.65 7.12 3.87
C ILE A 87 16.83 7.94 3.40
N ALA A 88 17.74 7.31 2.69
CA ALA A 88 18.80 7.98 1.94
C ALA A 88 18.88 7.41 0.52
N TYR A 89 19.47 8.15 -0.39
CA TYR A 89 19.75 7.71 -1.75
C TYR A 89 21.23 7.90 -2.02
N ASP A 90 21.93 6.84 -2.41
CA ASP A 90 23.33 6.92 -2.81
C ASP A 90 23.49 7.63 -4.18
N GLU A 91 24.74 7.87 -4.60
CA GLU A 91 25.07 8.52 -5.88
C GLU A 91 24.48 7.79 -7.10
N SER A 92 24.19 6.50 -6.99
CA SER A 92 23.55 5.72 -8.04
C SER A 92 22.02 5.80 -8.01
N GLY A 93 21.42 6.53 -7.05
CA GLY A 93 19.99 6.59 -6.79
C GLY A 93 19.43 5.36 -6.06
N LYS A 94 20.31 4.45 -5.60
CA LYS A 94 19.88 3.29 -4.84
C LYS A 94 19.44 3.73 -3.44
N ARG A 95 18.26 3.26 -3.06
CA ARG A 95 17.62 3.60 -1.79
C ARG A 95 18.23 2.79 -0.64
N ASP A 96 18.73 3.48 0.38
CA ASP A 96 19.02 2.95 1.71
C ASP A 96 17.82 3.24 2.62
N PHE A 97 17.31 2.24 3.34
CA PHE A 97 16.04 2.33 4.04
C PHE A 97 16.06 1.51 5.33
N VAL A 98 15.75 2.17 6.43
CA VAL A 98 15.54 1.53 7.73
C VAL A 98 14.23 2.03 8.33
N ILE A 99 13.37 1.13 8.80
CA ILE A 99 12.15 1.47 9.51
C ILE A 99 12.19 0.96 10.96
N TYR A 100 11.92 1.85 11.89
CA TYR A 100 11.77 1.53 13.32
C TYR A 100 10.28 1.40 13.64
N HIS A 101 9.76 0.18 13.47
CA HIS A 101 8.37 -0.13 13.71
C HIS A 101 8.18 -1.31 14.70
N GLU A 102 9.27 -1.83 15.27
CA GLU A 102 9.22 -2.97 16.21
C GLU A 102 8.22 -2.72 17.36
N TYR A 103 8.16 -1.46 17.80
CA TYR A 103 7.22 -0.96 18.78
C TYR A 103 6.30 0.13 18.19
N GLY A 104 5.99 0.05 16.90
CA GLY A 104 5.17 1.03 16.21
C GLY A 104 3.69 0.92 16.56
N ALA A 105 3.02 2.06 16.59
CA ALA A 105 1.60 2.16 16.96
C ALA A 105 0.66 1.36 16.05
N GLU A 106 1.02 1.15 14.78
CA GLU A 106 0.26 0.36 13.81
C GLU A 106 0.07 -1.11 14.24
N ARG A 107 0.97 -1.63 15.08
CA ARG A 107 0.85 -2.98 15.65
C ARG A 107 -0.29 -3.12 16.66
N PHE A 108 -0.84 -2.01 17.08
CA PHE A 108 -1.99 -1.92 17.99
C PHE A 108 -3.32 -1.65 17.27
N ILE A 109 -3.37 -1.77 15.94
CA ILE A 109 -4.63 -1.84 15.22
C ILE A 109 -5.34 -3.13 15.62
N THR A 110 -6.52 -3.03 16.19
CA THR A 110 -7.23 -4.15 16.83
C THR A 110 -8.62 -4.34 16.22
N PRO A 111 -9.21 -5.54 16.27
CA PRO A 111 -10.52 -5.84 15.68
C PRO A 111 -11.69 -5.00 16.23
N ASP A 112 -11.59 -4.47 17.44
CA ASP A 112 -12.60 -3.58 18.04
C ASP A 112 -12.66 -2.21 17.38
N MET A 113 -11.57 -1.77 16.73
CA MET A 113 -11.56 -0.55 15.93
C MET A 113 -12.39 -0.69 14.65
N ILE A 114 -12.69 -1.90 14.22
CA ILE A 114 -13.33 -2.19 12.92
C ILE A 114 -14.84 -2.40 13.14
N ARG A 115 -15.63 -1.46 12.63
CA ARG A 115 -17.09 -1.46 12.70
C ARG A 115 -17.68 -1.57 11.30
N GLU A 116 -18.75 -2.36 11.13
CA GLU A 116 -19.34 -2.66 9.83
C GLU A 116 -19.88 -1.42 9.11
N GLU A 117 -20.47 -0.50 9.86
CA GLU A 117 -21.08 0.71 9.32
C GLU A 117 -20.10 1.62 8.55
N VAL A 118 -18.81 1.51 8.88
CA VAL A 118 -17.73 2.27 8.20
C VAL A 118 -17.57 1.86 6.72
N PHE A 119 -17.97 0.65 6.38
CA PHE A 119 -17.81 0.09 5.03
C PHE A 119 -19.04 0.26 4.15
N LYS A 120 -20.12 0.88 4.63
CA LYS A 120 -21.27 1.21 3.80
C LYS A 120 -20.88 2.21 2.71
N GLY A 121 -21.09 1.85 1.45
CA GLY A 121 -20.70 2.66 0.30
C GLY A 121 -19.18 2.69 0.02
N CYS A 122 -18.40 1.84 0.71
CA CYS A 122 -16.98 1.66 0.41
C CYS A 122 -16.84 0.99 -0.96
N ALA A 123 -16.21 1.66 -1.91
CA ALA A 123 -15.93 1.11 -3.24
C ALA A 123 -14.65 0.25 -3.25
N VAL A 124 -13.63 0.64 -2.49
CA VAL A 124 -12.33 -0.06 -2.43
C VAL A 124 -11.79 -0.05 -1.01
N LEU A 125 -11.37 -1.20 -0.51
CA LEU A 125 -10.54 -1.32 0.69
C LEU A 125 -9.10 -1.61 0.26
N TYR A 126 -8.18 -0.73 0.65
CA TYR A 126 -6.74 -0.86 0.41
C TYR A 126 -5.98 -1.17 1.69
N PHE A 127 -4.94 -2.03 1.59
CA PHE A 127 -4.01 -2.32 2.68
C PHE A 127 -2.62 -2.73 2.18
N GLY A 128 -1.62 -2.61 3.07
CA GLY A 128 -0.23 -3.01 2.83
C GLY A 128 0.23 -4.15 3.76
N SER A 129 1.45 -4.66 3.56
CA SER A 129 1.96 -5.78 4.37
C SER A 129 2.50 -5.38 5.74
N LEU A 130 2.93 -4.13 5.93
CA LEU A 130 3.45 -3.67 7.22
C LEU A 130 2.38 -3.76 8.31
N GLY A 131 1.13 -3.44 7.97
CA GLY A 131 -0.03 -3.63 8.84
C GLY A 131 -0.36 -5.08 9.17
N LEU A 132 0.31 -6.08 8.55
CA LEU A 132 0.10 -7.51 8.83
C LEU A 132 1.12 -8.08 9.83
N CYS A 133 2.00 -7.25 10.37
CA CYS A 133 3.02 -7.62 11.35
C CYS A 133 2.44 -7.68 12.76
N GLY A 134 1.85 -8.80 13.14
CA GLY A 134 1.24 -9.03 14.44
C GLY A 134 -0.13 -9.70 14.33
N GLU A 135 -0.53 -10.42 15.37
CA GLU A 135 -1.78 -11.19 15.37
C GLU A 135 -3.02 -10.26 15.39
N ALA A 136 -3.02 -9.26 16.25
CA ALA A 136 -4.14 -8.34 16.39
C ALA A 136 -4.39 -7.52 15.10
N PRO A 137 -3.37 -6.89 14.47
CA PRO A 137 -3.54 -6.25 13.17
C PRO A 137 -4.04 -7.19 12.08
N ARG A 138 -3.52 -8.43 11.98
CA ARG A 138 -4.01 -9.40 11.00
C ARG A 138 -5.50 -9.72 11.20
N LYS A 139 -5.95 -9.90 12.45
CA LYS A 139 -7.37 -10.11 12.77
C LYS A 139 -8.21 -8.88 12.39
N ALA A 140 -7.71 -7.67 12.65
CA ALA A 140 -8.37 -6.43 12.27
C ALA A 140 -8.52 -6.29 10.75
N HIS A 141 -7.44 -6.55 9.98
CA HIS A 141 -7.48 -6.52 8.51
C HIS A 141 -8.45 -7.56 7.95
N LYS A 142 -8.45 -8.80 8.44
CA LYS A 142 -9.42 -9.82 8.02
C LYS A 142 -10.86 -9.39 8.29
N LYS A 143 -11.13 -8.78 9.45
CA LYS A 143 -12.45 -8.26 9.80
C LYS A 143 -12.88 -7.11 8.86
N ALA A 144 -11.96 -6.17 8.58
CA ALA A 144 -12.19 -5.07 7.65
C ALA A 144 -12.49 -5.58 6.22
N ILE A 145 -11.69 -6.54 5.73
CA ILE A 145 -11.91 -7.19 4.43
C ILE A 145 -13.29 -7.86 4.38
N GLY A 146 -13.68 -8.59 5.45
CA GLY A 146 -14.99 -9.23 5.52
C GLY A 146 -16.14 -8.23 5.40
N TYR A 147 -16.08 -7.11 6.11
CA TYR A 147 -17.10 -6.06 6.02
C TYR A 147 -17.10 -5.32 4.68
N ALA A 148 -15.91 -4.97 4.17
CA ALA A 148 -15.78 -4.33 2.88
C ALA A 148 -16.37 -5.21 1.76
N ARG A 149 -16.04 -6.50 1.74
CA ARG A 149 -16.55 -7.46 0.76
C ARG A 149 -18.07 -7.66 0.84
N LYS A 150 -18.62 -7.73 2.05
CA LYS A 150 -20.08 -7.79 2.29
C LYS A 150 -20.80 -6.58 1.71
N ASN A 151 -20.14 -5.42 1.68
CA ASN A 151 -20.66 -4.18 1.10
C ASN A 151 -20.28 -3.98 -0.37
N GLY A 152 -19.74 -4.98 -1.05
CA GLY A 152 -19.44 -4.95 -2.48
C GLY A 152 -18.11 -4.29 -2.87
N ALA A 153 -17.27 -3.91 -1.91
CA ALA A 153 -16.00 -3.25 -2.17
C ALA A 153 -14.98 -4.18 -2.82
N LEU A 154 -14.16 -3.62 -3.71
CA LEU A 154 -12.94 -4.23 -4.20
C LEU A 154 -11.89 -4.29 -3.07
N ILE A 155 -11.14 -5.36 -3.02
CA ILE A 155 -10.06 -5.55 -2.05
C ILE A 155 -8.73 -5.40 -2.77
N ALA A 156 -8.01 -4.31 -2.50
CA ALA A 156 -6.74 -3.96 -3.12
C ALA A 156 -5.58 -4.15 -2.12
N PHE A 157 -4.56 -4.85 -2.54
CA PHE A 157 -3.39 -5.17 -1.73
C PHE A 157 -2.10 -4.76 -2.42
N ASP A 158 -1.26 -4.03 -1.70
CA ASP A 158 0.13 -3.76 -2.08
C ASP A 158 1.05 -4.35 -1.00
N PRO A 159 1.68 -5.50 -1.23
CA PRO A 159 2.61 -6.08 -0.28
C PRO A 159 3.73 -5.12 0.12
N ASN A 160 4.21 -4.29 -0.80
CA ASN A 160 5.21 -3.25 -0.56
C ASN A 160 6.34 -3.75 0.38
N LEU A 161 6.95 -4.87 -0.01
CA LEU A 161 7.90 -5.61 0.81
C LEU A 161 9.05 -4.74 1.27
N ARG A 162 9.21 -4.61 2.58
CA ARG A 162 10.34 -3.93 3.20
C ARG A 162 11.03 -4.89 4.16
N PRO A 163 12.37 -4.82 4.27
CA PRO A 163 13.06 -5.49 5.36
C PRO A 163 12.54 -4.97 6.70
N ILE A 164 12.11 -5.88 7.55
CA ILE A 164 11.54 -5.56 8.85
C ILE A 164 12.43 -6.22 9.90
N ARG A 165 13.02 -5.41 10.78
CA ARG A 165 13.84 -5.93 11.87
C ARG A 165 13.01 -6.86 12.76
N GLY A 166 13.55 -8.04 13.07
CA GLY A 166 12.86 -9.02 13.92
C GLY A 166 11.82 -9.89 13.21
N ILE A 167 11.57 -9.68 11.91
CA ILE A 167 10.67 -10.52 11.11
C ILE A 167 11.46 -11.15 9.95
N SER A 168 11.46 -12.45 9.89
CA SER A 168 12.13 -13.17 8.78
C SER A 168 11.35 -13.01 7.47
N SER A 169 12.05 -13.07 6.34
CA SER A 169 11.40 -13.06 5.02
C SER A 169 10.41 -14.22 4.85
N ALA A 170 10.64 -15.36 5.52
CA ALA A 170 9.73 -16.48 5.50
C ALA A 170 8.43 -16.19 6.27
N GLU A 171 8.54 -15.58 7.45
CA GLU A 171 7.38 -15.17 8.24
C GLU A 171 6.56 -14.10 7.51
N LEU A 172 7.22 -13.11 6.90
CA LEU A 172 6.55 -12.08 6.11
C LEU A 172 5.79 -12.71 4.93
N ARG A 173 6.40 -13.65 4.19
CA ARG A 173 5.71 -14.39 3.12
C ARG A 173 4.50 -15.16 3.62
N THR A 174 4.64 -15.85 4.76
CA THR A 174 3.53 -16.57 5.38
C THR A 174 2.38 -15.63 5.74
N ASN A 175 2.68 -14.49 6.34
CA ASN A 175 1.67 -13.49 6.68
C ASN A 175 0.94 -12.98 5.42
N ILE A 176 1.67 -12.69 4.34
CA ILE A 176 1.12 -12.25 3.06
C ILE A 176 0.25 -13.33 2.43
N SER A 177 0.71 -14.59 2.40
CA SER A 177 -0.01 -15.69 1.74
C SER A 177 -1.43 -15.91 2.27
N HIS A 178 -1.67 -15.59 3.55
CA HIS A 178 -3.00 -15.65 4.15
C HIS A 178 -3.98 -14.60 3.63
N PHE A 179 -3.48 -13.55 2.96
CA PHE A 179 -4.30 -12.45 2.44
C PHE A 179 -4.46 -12.50 0.92
N LEU A 180 -3.61 -13.26 0.21
CA LEU A 180 -3.73 -13.42 -1.25
C LEU A 180 -5.12 -13.92 -1.67
N PRO A 181 -5.72 -14.96 -1.04
CA PRO A 181 -7.07 -15.43 -1.40
C PRO A 181 -8.18 -14.41 -1.10
N LEU A 182 -7.88 -13.39 -0.32
CA LEU A 182 -8.82 -12.34 0.05
C LEU A 182 -8.71 -11.10 -0.86
N THR A 183 -7.78 -11.10 -1.81
CA THR A 183 -7.41 -9.94 -2.62
C THR A 183 -8.02 -10.04 -4.02
N ASP A 184 -8.59 -8.95 -4.51
CA ASP A 184 -9.11 -8.83 -5.87
C ASP A 184 -8.06 -8.21 -6.81
N ILE A 185 -7.37 -7.17 -6.32
CA ILE A 185 -6.35 -6.44 -7.06
C ILE A 185 -5.06 -6.44 -6.25
N ILE A 186 -3.97 -6.92 -6.83
CA ILE A 186 -2.65 -6.87 -6.22
C ILE A 186 -1.70 -5.99 -7.04
N LYS A 187 -0.99 -5.06 -6.39
CA LYS A 187 0.09 -4.32 -7.01
C LYS A 187 1.43 -4.84 -6.48
N LEU A 188 2.39 -5.01 -7.38
CA LEU A 188 3.72 -5.55 -7.08
C LEU A 188 4.76 -4.82 -7.92
N SER A 189 5.97 -4.70 -7.41
CA SER A 189 7.15 -4.45 -8.24
C SER A 189 7.70 -5.76 -8.82
N GLU A 190 8.49 -5.70 -9.89
CA GLU A 190 9.18 -6.88 -10.44
C GLU A 190 10.00 -7.62 -9.38
N ASN A 191 10.65 -6.88 -8.48
CA ASN A 191 11.46 -7.44 -7.41
C ASN A 191 10.64 -8.17 -6.33
N GLU A 192 9.38 -7.80 -6.16
CA GLU A 192 8.48 -8.41 -5.17
C GLU A 192 7.81 -9.67 -5.72
N LEU A 193 7.57 -9.72 -7.02
CA LEU A 193 6.88 -10.82 -7.68
C LEU A 193 7.55 -12.18 -7.36
N SER A 194 8.86 -12.28 -7.55
CA SER A 194 9.60 -13.51 -7.25
C SER A 194 9.67 -13.83 -5.75
N LYS A 195 9.78 -12.81 -4.91
CA LYS A 195 9.84 -12.98 -3.45
C LYS A 195 8.53 -13.50 -2.87
N ILE A 196 7.39 -13.08 -3.42
CA ILE A 196 6.05 -13.50 -2.96
C ILE A 196 5.69 -14.87 -3.52
N SER A 197 5.90 -15.08 -4.81
CA SER A 197 5.55 -16.34 -5.47
C SER A 197 6.50 -17.49 -5.19
N GLY A 198 7.73 -17.20 -4.74
CA GLY A 198 8.77 -18.21 -4.50
C GLY A 198 9.38 -18.80 -5.79
N THR A 199 9.10 -18.19 -6.95
CA THR A 199 9.65 -18.65 -8.25
C THR A 199 10.22 -17.47 -9.05
N GLN A 200 11.28 -17.73 -9.81
CA GLN A 200 11.89 -16.74 -10.72
C GLN A 200 11.12 -16.60 -12.04
N SER A 201 10.22 -17.51 -12.36
CA SER A 201 9.42 -17.45 -13.57
C SER A 201 8.23 -16.49 -13.40
N ARG A 202 8.23 -15.39 -14.12
CA ARG A 202 7.13 -14.40 -14.14
C ARG A 202 5.78 -15.08 -14.44
N GLU A 203 5.75 -15.96 -15.46
CA GLU A 203 4.54 -16.67 -15.87
C GLU A 203 3.99 -17.57 -14.78
N LYS A 204 4.88 -18.31 -14.08
CA LYS A 204 4.47 -19.13 -12.94
C LYS A 204 3.96 -18.25 -11.79
N SER A 205 4.61 -17.12 -11.54
CA SER A 205 4.20 -16.16 -10.51
C SER A 205 2.80 -15.62 -10.77
N PHE A 206 2.52 -15.17 -11.99
CA PHE A 206 1.19 -14.65 -12.35
C PHE A 206 0.13 -15.73 -12.20
N ARG A 207 0.38 -16.95 -12.72
CA ARG A 207 -0.57 -18.07 -12.56
C ARG A 207 -0.85 -18.40 -11.10
N LEU A 208 0.15 -18.36 -10.24
CA LEU A 208 -0.03 -18.59 -8.80
C LEU A 208 -0.90 -17.53 -8.16
N LEU A 209 -0.64 -16.24 -8.43
CA LEU A 209 -1.42 -15.15 -7.85
C LEU A 209 -2.88 -15.16 -8.34
N LEU A 210 -3.10 -15.42 -9.62
CA LEU A 210 -4.44 -15.58 -10.19
C LEU A 210 -5.16 -16.82 -9.62
N ALA A 211 -4.45 -17.92 -9.40
CA ALA A 211 -5.00 -19.14 -8.79
C ALA A 211 -5.44 -18.93 -7.33
N PHE A 212 -4.88 -17.96 -6.61
CA PHE A 212 -5.37 -17.55 -5.29
C PHE A 212 -6.70 -16.76 -5.35
N GLY A 213 -7.18 -16.42 -6.55
CA GLY A 213 -8.45 -15.71 -6.75
C GLY A 213 -8.31 -14.22 -7.03
N CYS A 214 -7.09 -13.71 -7.16
CA CYS A 214 -6.83 -12.35 -7.63
C CYS A 214 -7.38 -12.18 -9.06
N GLN A 215 -8.05 -11.06 -9.34
CA GLN A 215 -8.62 -10.77 -10.65
C GLN A 215 -7.71 -9.90 -11.50
N CYS A 216 -6.87 -9.10 -10.86
CA CYS A 216 -6.03 -8.11 -11.50
C CYS A 216 -4.69 -7.99 -10.77
N ILE A 217 -3.61 -8.16 -11.52
CA ILE A 217 -2.24 -7.94 -11.04
C ILE A 217 -1.70 -6.70 -11.74
N ILE A 218 -1.22 -5.72 -10.98
CA ILE A 218 -0.49 -4.57 -11.50
C ILE A 218 0.97 -4.75 -11.14
N MET A 219 1.81 -4.93 -12.13
CA MET A 219 3.25 -5.04 -11.94
C MET A 219 3.96 -3.78 -12.42
N THR A 220 4.55 -3.04 -11.48
CA THR A 220 5.39 -1.87 -11.81
C THR A 220 6.80 -2.31 -12.20
N LYS A 221 7.36 -1.69 -13.25
CA LYS A 221 8.67 -2.03 -13.81
C LYS A 221 9.74 -1.05 -13.33
N ASN A 222 10.94 -1.56 -13.09
CA ASN A 222 12.09 -0.71 -12.72
C ASN A 222 12.50 0.25 -13.85
N SER A 223 12.22 -0.13 -15.10
CA SER A 223 12.49 0.69 -16.31
C SER A 223 11.44 1.78 -16.56
N GLY A 224 10.49 1.94 -15.63
CA GLY A 224 9.32 2.80 -15.81
C GLY A 224 8.13 2.07 -16.45
N GLY A 225 6.93 2.56 -16.15
CA GLY A 225 5.68 1.97 -16.60
C GLY A 225 5.16 0.82 -15.73
N ALA A 226 4.08 0.22 -16.17
CA ALA A 226 3.42 -0.89 -15.50
C ALA A 226 2.88 -1.91 -16.50
N GLU A 227 2.62 -3.11 -16.03
CA GLU A 227 1.93 -4.15 -16.76
C GLU A 227 0.75 -4.64 -15.93
N LEU A 228 -0.41 -4.64 -16.51
CA LEU A 228 -1.64 -5.16 -15.91
C LEU A 228 -1.90 -6.54 -16.49
N ILE A 229 -2.14 -7.51 -15.61
CA ILE A 229 -2.42 -8.91 -15.97
C ILE A 229 -3.78 -9.26 -15.36
N LEU A 230 -4.72 -9.66 -16.19
CA LEU A 230 -6.07 -10.03 -15.79
C LEU A 230 -6.24 -11.56 -15.70
N ASN A 231 -7.25 -11.99 -14.96
CA ASN A 231 -7.57 -13.40 -14.79
C ASN A 231 -8.07 -14.09 -16.06
N ASP A 232 -8.56 -13.32 -17.05
CA ASP A 232 -8.94 -13.80 -18.39
C ASP A 232 -7.73 -13.98 -19.34
N GLY A 233 -6.52 -13.66 -18.87
CA GLY A 233 -5.27 -13.78 -19.61
C GLY A 233 -4.85 -12.55 -20.39
N ARG A 234 -5.67 -11.49 -20.43
CA ARG A 234 -5.29 -10.21 -21.06
C ARG A 234 -4.12 -9.56 -20.35
N ARG A 235 -3.29 -8.86 -21.14
CA ARG A 235 -2.14 -8.10 -20.65
C ARG A 235 -2.11 -6.73 -21.31
N ILE A 236 -2.08 -5.72 -20.47
CA ILE A 236 -2.06 -4.33 -20.89
C ILE A 236 -0.78 -3.70 -20.38
N SER A 237 0.08 -3.26 -21.29
CA SER A 237 1.34 -2.61 -20.93
C SER A 237 1.21 -1.11 -21.06
N LEU A 238 1.59 -0.42 -20.00
CA LEU A 238 1.81 1.01 -20.00
C LEU A 238 3.29 1.28 -20.21
N ARG A 239 3.60 2.06 -21.21
CA ARG A 239 4.92 2.69 -21.30
C ARG A 239 4.89 3.92 -20.42
N GLY A 240 5.78 4.02 -19.46
CA GLY A 240 6.01 5.28 -18.78
C GLY A 240 6.58 6.28 -19.80
N GLU A 241 5.85 7.34 -20.09
CA GLU A 241 6.44 8.49 -20.77
C GLU A 241 7.25 9.26 -19.73
N GLY A 242 8.56 9.10 -19.77
CA GLY A 242 9.51 9.71 -18.84
C GLY A 242 9.91 8.81 -17.66
N GLU A 243 10.97 9.18 -16.99
CA GLU A 243 11.37 8.60 -15.73
C GLU A 243 10.24 8.85 -14.72
N PHE A 244 9.58 7.80 -14.25
CA PHE A 244 8.77 7.91 -13.04
C PHE A 244 9.71 8.51 -11.99
N PRO A 245 9.42 9.68 -11.42
CA PRO A 245 10.29 10.23 -10.41
C PRO A 245 10.43 9.18 -9.32
N LEU A 246 11.66 8.78 -9.00
CA LEU A 246 12.01 7.84 -7.93
C LEU A 246 11.61 8.36 -6.54
N ALA A 247 10.80 9.42 -6.51
CA ALA A 247 10.29 10.01 -5.29
C ALA A 247 9.53 8.98 -4.46
N ALA A 248 9.82 8.97 -3.17
CA ALA A 248 9.12 8.13 -2.21
C ALA A 248 7.60 8.30 -2.35
N GLY A 249 6.86 7.18 -2.44
CA GLY A 249 5.41 7.20 -2.57
C GLY A 249 4.87 7.36 -4.01
N SER A 250 5.72 7.43 -5.06
CA SER A 250 5.25 7.50 -6.45
C SER A 250 4.36 6.31 -6.83
N GLY A 251 4.78 5.10 -6.45
CA GLY A 251 3.99 3.88 -6.67
C GLY A 251 2.66 3.87 -5.91
N ASP A 252 2.60 4.49 -4.73
CA ASP A 252 1.38 4.60 -3.94
C ASP A 252 0.41 5.60 -4.59
N ARG A 253 0.94 6.73 -5.09
CA ARG A 253 0.14 7.72 -5.84
C ARG A 253 -0.45 7.14 -7.12
N PHE A 254 0.37 6.42 -7.89
CA PHE A 254 -0.08 5.72 -9.09
C PHE A 254 -1.20 4.72 -8.76
N PHE A 255 -1.01 3.89 -7.74
CA PHE A 255 -2.03 2.91 -7.36
C PHE A 255 -3.29 3.59 -6.82
N GLY A 256 -3.15 4.66 -6.05
CA GLY A 256 -4.28 5.48 -5.59
C GLY A 256 -5.10 6.06 -6.73
N ALA A 257 -4.46 6.58 -7.77
CA ALA A 257 -5.14 7.09 -8.97
C ALA A 257 -5.90 5.98 -9.71
N PHE A 258 -5.28 4.82 -9.89
CA PHE A 258 -5.92 3.65 -10.50
C PHE A 258 -7.17 3.21 -9.71
N LEU A 259 -7.05 3.06 -8.39
CA LEU A 259 -8.15 2.66 -7.52
C LEU A 259 -9.28 3.70 -7.50
N PHE A 260 -8.93 4.99 -7.52
CA PHE A 260 -9.91 6.07 -7.66
C PHE A 260 -10.67 6.00 -8.98
N GLY A 261 -9.98 5.75 -10.07
CA GLY A 261 -10.61 5.57 -11.39
C GLY A 261 -11.60 4.41 -11.41
N LEU A 262 -11.28 3.26 -10.83
CA LEU A 262 -12.20 2.13 -10.69
C LEU A 262 -13.41 2.51 -9.82
N ALA A 263 -13.19 3.14 -8.68
CA ALA A 263 -14.25 3.58 -7.77
C ALA A 263 -15.20 4.59 -8.46
N LYS A 264 -14.64 5.57 -9.18
CA LYS A 264 -15.43 6.57 -9.94
C LYS A 264 -16.30 5.95 -11.03
N LYS A 265 -15.87 4.85 -11.64
CA LYS A 265 -16.64 4.08 -12.61
C LYS A 265 -17.65 3.13 -11.95
N GLY A 266 -17.62 2.95 -10.63
CA GLY A 266 -18.47 2.00 -9.91
C GLY A 266 -18.11 0.54 -10.19
N VAL A 267 -16.86 0.25 -10.58
CA VAL A 267 -16.41 -1.10 -10.95
C VAL A 267 -16.44 -2.01 -9.72
N THR A 268 -17.16 -3.11 -9.84
CA THR A 268 -17.21 -4.19 -8.83
C THR A 268 -16.26 -5.34 -9.19
N ARG A 269 -16.09 -6.29 -8.28
CA ARG A 269 -15.27 -7.49 -8.52
C ARG A 269 -15.65 -8.23 -9.82
N ASN A 270 -16.96 -8.37 -10.09
CA ASN A 270 -17.49 -9.10 -11.24
C ASN A 270 -17.44 -8.31 -12.56
N GLU A 271 -16.88 -7.12 -12.52
CA GLU A 271 -16.76 -6.22 -13.67
C GLU A 271 -15.32 -5.92 -14.04
N LEU A 272 -14.35 -6.37 -13.22
CA LEU A 272 -12.94 -6.16 -13.53
C LEU A 272 -12.53 -6.79 -14.87
N ASP A 273 -13.04 -7.95 -15.22
CA ASP A 273 -12.78 -8.63 -16.50
C ASP A 273 -13.58 -8.06 -17.68
N LYS A 274 -14.59 -7.21 -17.44
CA LYS A 274 -15.46 -6.63 -18.46
C LYS A 274 -14.95 -5.30 -19.01
N LEU A 275 -14.04 -4.63 -18.30
CA LEU A 275 -13.44 -3.39 -18.80
C LEU A 275 -12.60 -3.68 -20.04
N SER A 276 -12.68 -2.81 -21.05
CA SER A 276 -11.87 -2.88 -22.25
C SER A 276 -10.40 -2.51 -21.96
N ASP A 277 -9.52 -2.88 -22.88
CA ASP A 277 -8.10 -2.53 -22.79
C ASP A 277 -7.87 -1.00 -22.83
N GLU A 278 -8.72 -0.27 -23.59
CA GLU A 278 -8.69 1.19 -23.63
C GLU A 278 -9.14 1.81 -22.30
N GLU A 279 -10.14 1.24 -21.65
CA GLU A 279 -10.58 1.70 -20.33
C GLU A 279 -9.50 1.49 -19.29
N TYR A 280 -8.86 0.33 -19.29
CA TYR A 280 -7.71 0.08 -18.42
C TYR A 280 -6.54 1.02 -18.73
N SER A 281 -6.24 1.25 -20.00
CA SER A 281 -5.17 2.19 -20.40
C SER A 281 -5.45 3.60 -19.87
N ARG A 282 -6.70 4.07 -19.90
CA ARG A 282 -7.09 5.37 -19.32
C ARG A 282 -7.02 5.43 -17.81
N LEU A 283 -7.23 4.32 -17.11
CA LEU A 283 -7.12 4.24 -15.66
C LEU A 283 -5.68 4.26 -15.17
N LEU A 284 -4.76 3.90 -16.03
CA LEU A 284 -3.35 3.76 -15.75
C LEU A 284 -2.54 5.02 -16.15
N HIS A 285 -3.13 5.96 -16.91
CA HIS A 285 -2.60 7.30 -17.23
C HIS A 285 -3.09 8.35 -16.26
#